data_e32a396f91e9fdf2f2571ce842811b00
#
_entry.id   e32a396f91e9fdf2f2571ce842811b00
#
_cell.length_a   1.000
_cell.length_b   1.000
_cell.length_c   1.000
_cell.angle_alpha   90.00
_cell.angle_beta   90.00
_cell.angle_gamma   90.00
#
_symmetry.space_group_name_H-M   'P 1'
#
loop_
_entity.id
_entity.type
_entity.pdbx_description
1 polymer ?
#
loop_
_entity_poly.entity_id
_entity_poly.type
_entity_poly.pdbx_seq_one_letter_code
_entity_poly.pdbx_strand_id
1 'polypeptide(L)'
;MVNKAYKYRLIPNSEQEELIKKTFGCVRFVYNQMLAERKEQYEKYPEDKEALQKLKTPTPAKYKKEYPWLNEVDSLALANAQLNLNTAYKNFFRDKTSGFPKFKSKHHDKKSYTTNNQKGTIRLIDAKTIRLPKLKDVRIKLHRQLPHDAVIKSATISQTPTGKYYISILVEYDTQITPIKAKPETTLGLDYSSKSLYIDSEENSADYPRFYRQAEAKLKKAQRKLSKRKKGSKNREKQRQKVAKLHEKVANQRKDFLHKLSRQITNAYDAVAIENLNMRGMAQGLKLAKSTNDNGFGMLKKFLAYKLAEQGKQLITIDKWYPSSKLCRFCTHENKELTLADRTWVCERCGRELDRDVNAAINIRNEGCRILGIA
;
A
#
# COMPACT_ATOMS: atom_id res chain seq x y z
N MET A 1 7.88 21.95 0.03
CA MET A 1 6.74 21.39 -0.76
C MET A 1 6.54 19.91 -0.47
N VAL A 2 5.30 19.49 -0.21
CA VAL A 2 4.93 18.10 0.12
C VAL A 2 3.94 17.60 -0.92
N ASN A 3 4.16 16.37 -1.41
CA ASN A 3 3.25 15.68 -2.30
C ASN A 3 2.36 14.70 -1.53
N LYS A 4 1.03 14.85 -1.63
CA LYS A 4 0.07 13.99 -0.94
C LYS A 4 -1.09 13.58 -1.84
N ALA A 5 -1.48 12.30 -1.77
CA ALA A 5 -2.60 11.78 -2.54
C ALA A 5 -3.88 11.69 -1.69
N TYR A 6 -4.95 12.28 -2.18
CA TYR A 6 -6.27 12.26 -1.55
C TYR A 6 -7.22 11.38 -2.35
N LYS A 7 -7.75 10.33 -1.72
CA LYS A 7 -8.63 9.37 -2.39
C LYS A 7 -10.09 9.62 -2.04
N TYR A 8 -10.92 9.77 -3.08
CA TYR A 8 -12.35 10.02 -2.97
C TYR A 8 -13.18 9.01 -3.75
N ARG A 9 -14.46 8.88 -3.39
CA ARG A 9 -15.43 8.12 -4.17
C ARG A 9 -15.83 8.92 -5.40
N LEU A 10 -15.67 8.33 -6.60
CA LEU A 10 -16.15 8.89 -7.86
C LEU A 10 -17.49 8.25 -8.22
N ILE A 11 -18.44 9.03 -8.71
CA ILE A 11 -19.81 8.61 -9.04
C ILE A 11 -20.09 9.02 -10.49
N PRO A 12 -19.53 8.30 -11.48
CA PRO A 12 -19.78 8.59 -12.89
C PRO A 12 -21.21 8.20 -13.30
N ASN A 13 -21.75 8.87 -14.31
CA ASN A 13 -22.95 8.46 -15.02
C ASN A 13 -22.63 7.31 -16.01
N SER A 14 -23.63 6.80 -16.73
CA SER A 14 -23.48 5.64 -17.62
C SER A 14 -22.48 5.89 -18.76
N GLU A 15 -22.52 7.07 -19.39
CA GLU A 15 -21.62 7.45 -20.47
C GLU A 15 -20.17 7.59 -19.97
N GLN A 16 -20.01 8.23 -18.80
CA GLN A 16 -18.71 8.39 -18.15
C GLN A 16 -18.14 7.03 -17.71
N GLU A 17 -18.99 6.11 -17.21
CA GLU A 17 -18.56 4.74 -16.90
C GLU A 17 -18.05 3.99 -18.13
N GLU A 18 -18.73 4.14 -19.26
CA GLU A 18 -18.30 3.53 -20.52
C GLU A 18 -16.95 4.08 -20.96
N LEU A 19 -16.78 5.40 -20.95
CA LEU A 19 -15.53 6.04 -21.32
C LEU A 19 -14.38 5.68 -20.38
N ILE A 20 -14.63 5.56 -19.07
CA ILE A 20 -13.64 5.05 -18.10
C ILE A 20 -13.23 3.60 -18.44
N LYS A 21 -14.19 2.73 -18.77
CA LYS A 21 -13.92 1.33 -19.15
C LYS A 21 -13.13 1.27 -20.47
N LYS A 22 -13.47 2.09 -21.46
CA LYS A 22 -12.67 2.25 -22.70
C LYS A 22 -11.25 2.70 -22.37
N THR A 23 -11.09 3.72 -21.52
CA THR A 23 -9.77 4.24 -21.13
C THR A 23 -8.91 3.14 -20.45
N PHE A 24 -9.47 2.30 -19.55
CA PHE A 24 -8.75 1.15 -19.01
C PHE A 24 -8.27 0.18 -20.09
N GLY A 25 -9.12 -0.03 -21.12
CA GLY A 25 -8.76 -0.86 -22.29
C GLY A 25 -7.61 -0.29 -23.08
N CYS A 26 -7.71 0.99 -23.46
CA CYS A 26 -6.71 1.71 -24.25
C CYS A 26 -5.34 1.79 -23.56
N VAL A 27 -5.31 2.14 -22.27
CA VAL A 27 -4.08 2.20 -21.46
C VAL A 27 -3.39 0.84 -21.39
N ARG A 28 -4.16 -0.24 -21.20
CA ARG A 28 -3.63 -1.61 -21.21
C ARG A 28 -3.11 -2.00 -22.58
N PHE A 29 -3.85 -1.70 -23.65
CA PHE A 29 -3.46 -1.99 -25.02
C PHE A 29 -2.12 -1.30 -25.34
N VAL A 30 -2.02 0.02 -25.16
CA VAL A 30 -0.79 0.78 -25.41
C VAL A 30 0.38 0.25 -24.63
N TYR A 31 0.19 -0.03 -23.32
CA TYR A 31 1.25 -0.64 -22.51
C TYR A 31 1.74 -1.97 -23.09
N ASN A 32 0.82 -2.83 -23.52
CA ASN A 32 1.15 -4.15 -24.05
C ASN A 32 1.83 -4.06 -25.43
N GLN A 33 1.37 -3.18 -26.31
CA GLN A 33 2.02 -2.97 -27.61
C GLN A 33 3.46 -2.46 -27.44
N MET A 34 3.66 -1.48 -26.57
CA MET A 34 5.00 -0.98 -26.26
C MET A 34 5.91 -2.04 -25.67
N LEU A 35 5.36 -2.91 -24.81
CA LEU A 35 6.13 -4.03 -24.24
C LEU A 35 6.49 -5.08 -25.30
N ALA A 36 5.54 -5.41 -26.20
CA ALA A 36 5.79 -6.33 -27.29
C ALA A 36 6.90 -5.80 -28.22
N GLU A 37 6.76 -4.56 -28.70
CA GLU A 37 7.73 -3.94 -29.58
C GLU A 37 9.14 -3.87 -28.96
N ARG A 38 9.26 -3.53 -27.67
CA ARG A 38 10.55 -3.53 -26.98
C ARG A 38 11.17 -4.94 -26.87
N LYS A 39 10.34 -5.96 -26.68
CA LYS A 39 10.81 -7.34 -26.69
C LYS A 39 11.34 -7.76 -28.05
N GLU A 40 10.59 -7.48 -29.11
CA GLU A 40 11.00 -7.77 -30.49
C GLU A 40 12.30 -7.03 -30.86
N GLN A 41 12.43 -5.76 -30.45
CA GLN A 41 13.66 -4.99 -30.62
C GLN A 41 14.86 -5.65 -29.90
N TYR A 42 14.66 -6.10 -28.68
CA TYR A 42 15.71 -6.78 -27.93
C TYR A 42 16.07 -8.14 -28.55
N GLU A 43 15.11 -8.89 -29.02
CA GLU A 43 15.33 -10.18 -29.68
C GLU A 43 16.07 -10.05 -31.02
N LYS A 44 15.91 -8.93 -31.71
CA LYS A 44 16.66 -8.62 -32.96
C LYS A 44 18.11 -8.23 -32.70
N TYR A 45 18.41 -7.61 -31.56
CA TYR A 45 19.73 -7.07 -31.23
C TYR A 45 20.15 -7.47 -29.81
N PRO A 46 20.26 -8.78 -29.49
CA PRO A 46 20.38 -9.26 -28.11
C PRO A 46 21.67 -8.84 -27.42
N GLU A 47 22.75 -8.62 -28.17
CA GLU A 47 24.09 -8.27 -27.64
C GLU A 47 24.59 -6.89 -28.11
N ASP A 48 23.90 -6.26 -29.04
CA ASP A 48 24.28 -4.97 -29.60
C ASP A 48 23.66 -3.81 -28.80
N LYS A 49 24.38 -3.39 -27.77
CA LYS A 49 23.95 -2.27 -26.90
C LYS A 49 23.86 -0.95 -27.65
N GLU A 50 24.71 -0.73 -28.66
CA GLU A 50 24.70 0.52 -29.44
C GLU A 50 23.48 0.58 -30.36
N ALA A 51 23.15 -0.51 -31.04
CA ALA A 51 21.93 -0.60 -31.84
C ALA A 51 20.69 -0.40 -30.96
N LEU A 52 20.61 -1.04 -29.78
CA LEU A 52 19.50 -0.88 -28.84
C LEU A 52 19.34 0.55 -28.32
N GLN A 53 20.45 1.28 -28.09
CA GLN A 53 20.40 2.69 -27.66
C GLN A 53 19.92 3.63 -28.75
N LYS A 54 20.25 3.33 -30.02
CA LYS A 54 19.79 4.12 -31.19
C LYS A 54 18.32 3.91 -31.51
N LEU A 55 17.69 2.85 -31.02
CA LEU A 55 16.26 2.59 -31.25
C LEU A 55 15.37 3.59 -30.53
N LYS A 56 14.50 4.25 -31.27
CA LYS A 56 13.51 5.15 -30.69
C LYS A 56 12.50 4.35 -29.86
N THR A 57 12.38 4.73 -28.59
CA THR A 57 11.34 4.18 -27.72
C THR A 57 9.94 4.44 -28.31
N PRO A 58 9.11 3.40 -28.47
CA PRO A 58 7.75 3.59 -28.98
C PRO A 58 6.96 4.55 -28.11
N THR A 59 6.16 5.39 -28.75
CA THR A 59 5.34 6.41 -28.07
C THR A 59 3.85 6.17 -28.34
N PRO A 60 2.94 6.62 -27.46
CA PRO A 60 1.50 6.53 -27.69
C PRO A 60 1.05 7.22 -28.98
N ALA A 61 1.76 8.25 -29.44
CA ALA A 61 1.45 8.96 -30.68
C ALA A 61 1.57 8.06 -31.92
N LYS A 62 2.55 7.13 -31.95
CA LYS A 62 2.67 6.12 -33.01
C LYS A 62 1.39 5.30 -33.12
N TYR A 63 0.95 4.73 -31.98
CA TYR A 63 -0.23 3.85 -31.97
C TYR A 63 -1.54 4.58 -32.25
N LYS A 64 -1.64 5.91 -31.97
CA LYS A 64 -2.82 6.69 -32.35
C LYS A 64 -3.00 6.82 -33.85
N LYS A 65 -1.91 6.82 -34.62
CA LYS A 65 -1.98 6.83 -36.07
C LYS A 65 -2.47 5.49 -36.62
N GLU A 66 -2.00 4.39 -36.02
CA GLU A 66 -2.37 3.03 -36.43
C GLU A 66 -3.77 2.64 -35.92
N TYR A 67 -4.17 3.13 -34.76
CA TYR A 67 -5.41 2.80 -34.08
C TYR A 67 -6.22 4.07 -33.74
N PRO A 68 -7.01 4.64 -34.66
CA PRO A 68 -7.72 5.94 -34.47
C PRO A 68 -8.65 5.98 -33.26
N TRP A 69 -9.21 4.82 -32.82
CA TRP A 69 -10.05 4.73 -31.64
C TRP A 69 -9.34 5.12 -30.31
N LEU A 70 -8.00 5.16 -30.29
CA LEU A 70 -7.23 5.67 -29.15
C LEU A 70 -7.41 7.19 -28.96
N ASN A 71 -7.93 7.92 -29.93
CA ASN A 71 -8.23 9.35 -29.80
C ASN A 71 -9.52 9.64 -28.99
N GLU A 72 -10.37 8.64 -28.79
CA GLU A 72 -11.57 8.77 -27.96
C GLU A 72 -11.22 9.04 -26.48
N VAL A 73 -10.07 8.56 -26.02
CA VAL A 73 -9.65 8.64 -24.62
C VAL A 73 -8.62 9.74 -24.38
N ASP A 74 -8.36 10.02 -23.12
CA ASP A 74 -7.39 11.01 -22.69
C ASP A 74 -5.95 10.64 -23.10
N SER A 75 -5.30 11.55 -23.85
CA SER A 75 -3.93 11.37 -24.33
C SER A 75 -2.91 11.24 -23.20
N LEU A 76 -3.10 11.95 -22.09
CA LEU A 76 -2.21 11.90 -20.95
C LEU A 76 -2.34 10.56 -20.19
N ALA A 77 -3.51 9.92 -20.22
CA ALA A 77 -3.67 8.58 -19.72
C ALA A 77 -2.83 7.55 -20.51
N LEU A 78 -2.74 7.73 -21.83
CA LEU A 78 -1.89 6.90 -22.71
C LEU A 78 -0.40 7.20 -22.47
N ALA A 79 -0.02 8.48 -22.30
CA ALA A 79 1.36 8.85 -21.94
C ALA A 79 1.79 8.23 -20.61
N ASN A 80 0.91 8.18 -19.60
CA ASN A 80 1.19 7.52 -18.35
C ASN A 80 1.36 5.99 -18.51
N ALA A 81 0.77 5.34 -19.51
CA ALA A 81 1.07 3.94 -19.81
C ALA A 81 2.54 3.74 -20.19
N GLN A 82 3.12 4.64 -20.98
CA GLN A 82 4.54 4.67 -21.33
C GLN A 82 5.41 4.88 -20.08
N LEU A 83 5.09 5.87 -19.24
CA LEU A 83 5.83 6.15 -18.00
C LEU A 83 5.81 4.95 -17.07
N ASN A 84 4.67 4.26 -16.96
CA ASN A 84 4.54 3.06 -16.14
C ASN A 84 5.41 1.91 -16.67
N LEU A 85 5.49 1.73 -17.99
CA LEU A 85 6.35 0.72 -18.59
C LEU A 85 7.84 1.06 -18.37
N ASN A 86 8.21 2.32 -18.57
CA ASN A 86 9.58 2.79 -18.31
C ASN A 86 9.98 2.58 -16.84
N THR A 87 9.06 2.87 -15.91
CA THR A 87 9.28 2.62 -14.48
C THR A 87 9.43 1.12 -14.18
N ALA A 88 8.65 0.27 -14.84
CA ALA A 88 8.77 -1.18 -14.68
C ALA A 88 10.14 -1.70 -15.14
N TYR A 89 10.66 -1.22 -16.28
CA TYR A 89 12.02 -1.54 -16.73
C TYR A 89 13.09 -0.99 -15.79
N LYS A 90 12.97 0.29 -15.36
CA LYS A 90 13.91 0.87 -14.38
C LYS A 90 13.98 0.03 -13.09
N ASN A 91 12.84 -0.43 -12.59
CA ASN A 91 12.80 -1.28 -11.40
C ASN A 91 13.45 -2.65 -11.65
N PHE A 92 13.20 -3.26 -12.80
CA PHE A 92 13.83 -4.53 -13.19
C PHE A 92 15.35 -4.44 -13.20
N PHE A 93 15.92 -3.38 -13.79
CA PHE A 93 17.39 -3.20 -13.86
C PHE A 93 18.00 -2.78 -12.52
N ARG A 94 17.27 -2.03 -11.68
CA ARG A 94 17.76 -1.55 -10.39
C ARG A 94 17.70 -2.60 -9.30
N ASP A 95 16.64 -3.40 -9.28
CA ASP A 95 16.29 -4.31 -8.19
C ASP A 95 16.18 -5.73 -8.72
N LYS A 96 17.19 -6.58 -8.38
CA LYS A 96 17.25 -7.99 -8.79
C LYS A 96 16.04 -8.83 -8.33
N THR A 97 15.29 -8.34 -7.32
CA THR A 97 14.05 -9.00 -6.86
C THR A 97 12.83 -8.64 -7.71
N SER A 98 12.93 -7.57 -8.50
CA SER A 98 11.88 -7.15 -9.43
C SER A 98 11.96 -7.99 -10.70
N GLY A 99 10.90 -8.75 -10.99
CA GLY A 99 10.83 -9.53 -12.22
C GLY A 99 10.67 -8.66 -13.48
N PHE A 100 10.93 -9.26 -14.64
CA PHE A 100 10.73 -8.62 -15.95
C PHE A 100 9.30 -8.09 -16.14
N PRO A 101 9.08 -6.94 -16.82
CA PRO A 101 7.75 -6.41 -17.08
C PRO A 101 6.84 -7.42 -17.77
N LYS A 102 5.61 -7.60 -17.27
CA LYS A 102 4.64 -8.56 -17.78
C LYS A 102 3.53 -7.88 -18.55
N PHE A 103 2.97 -8.58 -19.55
CA PHE A 103 1.75 -8.14 -20.24
C PHE A 103 0.58 -8.00 -19.26
N LYS A 104 -0.19 -6.93 -19.42
CA LYS A 104 -1.38 -6.68 -18.61
C LYS A 104 -2.60 -7.42 -19.14
N SER A 105 -3.37 -8.03 -18.24
CA SER A 105 -4.57 -8.79 -18.55
C SER A 105 -5.85 -8.03 -18.16
N LYS A 106 -6.93 -8.18 -18.96
CA LYS A 106 -8.24 -7.61 -18.66
C LYS A 106 -8.83 -8.13 -17.33
N HIS A 107 -8.52 -9.36 -16.95
CA HIS A 107 -9.15 -10.07 -15.84
C HIS A 107 -8.35 -10.05 -14.54
N HIS A 108 -7.02 -9.98 -14.65
CA HIS A 108 -6.13 -10.13 -13.49
C HIS A 108 -5.52 -8.81 -13.01
N ASP A 109 -5.41 -7.81 -13.90
CA ASP A 109 -4.78 -6.55 -13.52
C ASP A 109 -5.76 -5.53 -12.92
N LYS A 110 -5.20 -4.62 -12.14
CA LYS A 110 -5.97 -3.51 -11.55
C LYS A 110 -6.50 -2.61 -12.66
N LYS A 111 -7.79 -2.33 -12.61
CA LYS A 111 -8.44 -1.37 -13.50
C LYS A 111 -8.16 0.04 -12.98
N SER A 112 -7.16 0.70 -13.54
CA SER A 112 -6.80 2.08 -13.20
C SER A 112 -6.05 2.75 -14.33
N TYR A 113 -6.17 4.08 -14.42
CA TYR A 113 -5.33 4.95 -15.24
C TYR A 113 -5.06 6.24 -14.50
N THR A 114 -3.92 6.87 -14.82
CA THR A 114 -3.53 8.17 -14.30
C THR A 114 -3.53 9.18 -15.42
N THR A 115 -4.00 10.40 -15.15
CA THR A 115 -3.91 11.56 -16.02
C THR A 115 -3.26 12.71 -15.27
N ASN A 116 -2.40 13.48 -15.96
CA ASN A 116 -1.71 14.62 -15.38
C ASN A 116 -2.54 15.89 -15.55
N ASN A 117 -2.42 16.80 -14.59
CA ASN A 117 -3.03 18.11 -14.72
C ASN A 117 -2.15 19.02 -15.56
N GLN A 118 -2.66 19.42 -16.73
CA GLN A 118 -2.02 20.41 -17.60
C GLN A 118 -2.95 21.61 -17.73
N LYS A 119 -2.47 22.79 -17.36
CA LYS A 119 -3.21 24.06 -17.48
C LYS A 119 -4.64 24.00 -16.88
N GLY A 120 -4.82 23.34 -15.73
CA GLY A 120 -6.10 23.28 -15.03
C GLY A 120 -7.14 22.33 -15.61
N THR A 121 -6.73 21.34 -16.40
CA THR A 121 -7.64 20.33 -16.99
C THR A 121 -8.28 19.43 -15.92
N ILE A 122 -7.66 19.34 -14.73
CA ILE A 122 -8.20 18.67 -13.57
C ILE A 122 -8.42 19.72 -12.49
N ARG A 123 -9.68 19.97 -12.12
CA ARG A 123 -10.03 20.92 -11.05
C ARG A 123 -11.33 20.55 -10.35
N LEU A 124 -11.44 20.88 -9.10
CA LEU A 124 -12.70 20.86 -8.37
C LEU A 124 -13.55 22.03 -8.87
N ILE A 125 -14.79 21.75 -9.26
CA ILE A 125 -15.77 22.78 -9.65
C ILE A 125 -16.50 23.27 -8.39
N ASP A 126 -16.88 22.31 -7.55
CA ASP A 126 -17.54 22.54 -6.25
C ASP A 126 -17.25 21.36 -5.30
N ALA A 127 -17.92 21.33 -4.14
CA ALA A 127 -17.77 20.28 -3.12
C ALA A 127 -18.24 18.89 -3.59
N LYS A 128 -18.92 18.76 -4.72
CA LYS A 128 -19.52 17.52 -5.22
C LYS A 128 -19.09 17.15 -6.64
N THR A 129 -18.33 18.02 -7.32
CA THR A 129 -18.04 17.91 -8.75
C THR A 129 -16.57 18.15 -9.03
N ILE A 130 -15.98 17.26 -9.82
CA ILE A 130 -14.62 17.40 -10.34
C ILE A 130 -14.65 17.36 -11.88
N ARG A 131 -13.94 18.28 -12.52
CA ARG A 131 -13.70 18.25 -13.97
C ARG A 131 -12.47 17.41 -14.28
N LEU A 132 -12.63 16.53 -15.27
CA LEU A 132 -11.60 15.60 -15.72
C LEU A 132 -11.48 15.60 -17.24
N PRO A 133 -10.28 15.40 -17.82
CA PRO A 133 -10.09 15.31 -19.26
C PRO A 133 -11.02 14.26 -19.89
N LYS A 134 -11.67 14.59 -20.99
CA LYS A 134 -12.64 13.77 -21.74
C LYS A 134 -13.92 13.42 -20.97
N LEU A 135 -13.86 13.19 -19.66
CA LEU A 135 -15.01 12.85 -18.81
C LEU A 135 -15.87 14.06 -18.45
N LYS A 136 -15.35 15.28 -18.65
CA LYS A 136 -15.99 16.54 -18.21
C LYS A 136 -16.28 16.53 -16.70
N ASP A 137 -17.46 16.95 -16.29
CA ASP A 137 -17.84 17.14 -14.90
C ASP A 137 -18.40 15.84 -14.32
N VAL A 138 -17.70 15.27 -13.33
CA VAL A 138 -18.05 13.99 -12.69
C VAL A 138 -18.35 14.21 -11.23
N ARG A 139 -19.40 13.59 -10.72
CA ARG A 139 -19.74 13.66 -9.30
C ARG A 139 -18.71 12.95 -8.44
N ILE A 140 -18.30 13.62 -7.36
CA ILE A 140 -17.33 13.13 -6.38
C ILE A 140 -17.91 13.25 -4.96
N LYS A 141 -17.55 12.32 -4.08
CA LYS A 141 -17.86 12.43 -2.65
C LYS A 141 -16.63 12.94 -1.90
N LEU A 142 -16.57 14.24 -1.73
CA LEU A 142 -15.49 14.94 -1.05
C LEU A 142 -15.73 14.88 0.48
N HIS A 143 -15.15 13.89 1.16
CA HIS A 143 -15.32 13.70 2.60
C HIS A 143 -14.28 14.47 3.45
N ARG A 144 -13.29 15.07 2.79
CA ARG A 144 -12.30 16.01 3.36
C ARG A 144 -11.87 16.99 2.29
N GLN A 145 -11.55 18.20 2.67
CA GLN A 145 -11.06 19.21 1.73
C GLN A 145 -9.59 18.97 1.38
N LEU A 146 -9.17 19.47 0.22
CA LEU A 146 -7.75 19.63 -0.10
C LEU A 146 -7.19 20.83 0.68
N PRO A 147 -5.89 20.88 0.96
CA PRO A 147 -5.26 22.10 1.48
C PRO A 147 -5.58 23.30 0.59
N HIS A 148 -5.67 24.50 1.18
CA HIS A 148 -6.14 25.71 0.49
C HIS A 148 -5.27 26.08 -0.73
N ASP A 149 -3.97 25.95 -0.58
CA ASP A 149 -2.92 26.29 -1.55
C ASP A 149 -2.46 25.08 -2.39
N ALA A 150 -3.21 23.98 -2.33
CA ALA A 150 -2.81 22.74 -2.99
C ALA A 150 -2.94 22.80 -4.51
N VAL A 151 -1.85 22.58 -5.21
CA VAL A 151 -1.79 22.46 -6.67
C VAL A 151 -2.03 21.01 -7.07
N ILE A 152 -3.08 20.75 -7.85
CA ILE A 152 -3.37 19.40 -8.38
C ILE A 152 -2.34 19.06 -9.46
N LYS A 153 -1.59 17.96 -9.27
CA LYS A 153 -0.57 17.47 -10.22
C LYS A 153 -1.12 16.40 -11.14
N SER A 154 -1.90 15.48 -10.60
CA SER A 154 -2.48 14.36 -11.35
C SER A 154 -3.69 13.76 -10.67
N ALA A 155 -4.45 12.97 -11.40
CA ALA A 155 -5.55 12.16 -10.88
C ALA A 155 -5.45 10.72 -11.38
N THR A 156 -5.61 9.76 -10.45
CA THR A 156 -5.68 8.34 -10.78
C THR A 156 -7.10 7.83 -10.56
N ILE A 157 -7.77 7.46 -11.64
CA ILE A 157 -9.11 6.85 -11.62
C ILE A 157 -8.96 5.34 -11.52
N SER A 158 -9.73 4.71 -10.64
CA SER A 158 -9.68 3.26 -10.42
C SER A 158 -11.05 2.66 -10.19
N GLN A 159 -11.23 1.38 -10.59
CA GLN A 159 -12.43 0.59 -10.31
C GLN A 159 -12.08 -0.59 -9.40
N THR A 160 -12.86 -0.77 -8.33
CA THR A 160 -12.75 -1.95 -7.46
C THR A 160 -13.38 -3.19 -8.10
N PRO A 161 -13.05 -4.41 -7.62
CA PRO A 161 -13.74 -5.63 -8.04
C PRO A 161 -15.25 -5.63 -7.76
N THR A 162 -15.73 -4.76 -6.88
CA THR A 162 -17.15 -4.56 -6.58
C THR A 162 -17.85 -3.56 -7.52
N GLY A 163 -17.12 -3.02 -8.52
CA GLY A 163 -17.66 -2.08 -9.50
C GLY A 163 -17.64 -0.61 -9.05
N LYS A 164 -17.16 -0.30 -7.85
CA LYS A 164 -17.09 1.07 -7.36
C LYS A 164 -15.91 1.82 -7.98
N TYR A 165 -16.12 3.11 -8.31
CA TYR A 165 -15.07 3.99 -8.83
C TYR A 165 -14.50 4.88 -7.73
N TYR A 166 -13.21 5.11 -7.81
CA TYR A 166 -12.47 6.02 -6.95
C TYR A 166 -11.53 6.88 -7.78
N ILE A 167 -11.28 8.08 -7.28
CA ILE A 167 -10.26 8.97 -7.77
C ILE A 167 -9.25 9.25 -6.67
N SER A 168 -7.97 9.16 -6.99
CA SER A 168 -6.87 9.59 -6.11
C SER A 168 -6.24 10.83 -6.74
N ILE A 169 -6.40 11.97 -6.11
CA ILE A 169 -5.89 13.26 -6.55
C ILE A 169 -4.54 13.47 -5.88
N LEU A 170 -3.47 13.58 -6.66
CA LEU A 170 -2.16 13.96 -6.18
C LEU A 170 -2.08 15.49 -6.17
N VAL A 171 -1.80 16.03 -5.01
CA VAL A 171 -1.58 17.46 -4.83
C VAL A 171 -0.20 17.73 -4.27
N GLU A 172 0.33 18.89 -4.61
CA GLU A 172 1.52 19.50 -4.05
C GLU A 172 1.12 20.76 -3.31
N TYR A 173 1.61 20.94 -2.10
CA TYR A 173 1.35 22.12 -1.27
C TYR A 173 2.52 22.38 -0.34
N ASP A 174 2.63 23.62 0.12
CA ASP A 174 3.61 23.96 1.14
C ASP A 174 3.08 23.67 2.53
N THR A 175 3.92 23.05 3.33
CA THR A 175 3.69 22.88 4.75
C THR A 175 5.04 22.92 5.46
N GLN A 176 5.08 23.64 6.56
CA GLN A 176 6.21 23.62 7.47
C GLN A 176 5.94 22.53 8.51
N ILE A 177 6.80 21.53 8.56
CA ILE A 177 6.75 20.48 9.57
C ILE A 177 7.92 20.76 10.50
N THR A 178 7.64 21.24 11.69
CA THR A 178 8.66 21.43 12.73
C THR A 178 9.01 20.07 13.34
N PRO A 179 10.28 19.63 13.27
CA PRO A 179 10.68 18.39 13.92
C PRO A 179 10.45 18.44 15.42
N ILE A 180 9.84 17.42 15.96
CA ILE A 180 9.65 17.25 17.41
C ILE A 180 10.79 16.40 17.95
N LYS A 181 11.47 16.90 18.96
CA LYS A 181 12.50 16.14 19.69
C LYS A 181 11.79 15.21 20.68
N ALA A 182 11.86 13.91 20.40
CA ALA A 182 11.31 12.91 21.31
C ALA A 182 12.09 12.84 22.61
N LYS A 183 11.42 12.30 23.65
CA LYS A 183 12.00 11.97 24.95
C LYS A 183 11.76 10.50 25.25
N PRO A 184 12.50 9.87 26.19
CA PRO A 184 12.25 8.48 26.56
C PRO A 184 10.79 8.21 26.95
N GLU A 185 10.15 9.14 27.68
CA GLU A 185 8.76 9.05 28.17
C GLU A 185 7.74 9.18 27.03
N THR A 186 8.10 9.84 25.94
CA THR A 186 7.24 10.01 24.76
C THR A 186 7.61 9.06 23.61
N THR A 187 8.43 8.05 23.90
CA THR A 187 8.85 7.01 22.95
C THR A 187 8.17 5.68 23.27
N LEU A 188 7.45 5.10 22.30
CA LEU A 188 6.76 3.82 22.43
C LEU A 188 7.51 2.72 21.68
N GLY A 189 7.75 1.57 22.32
CA GLY A 189 8.25 0.35 21.68
C GLY A 189 7.09 -0.57 21.31
N LEU A 190 7.12 -1.17 20.12
CA LEU A 190 6.11 -2.13 19.67
C LEU A 190 6.77 -3.43 19.24
N ASP A 191 6.50 -4.52 19.98
CA ASP A 191 6.82 -5.87 19.57
C ASP A 191 5.68 -6.50 18.77
N TYR A 192 6.00 -7.21 17.68
CA TYR A 192 5.00 -7.86 16.84
C TYR A 192 4.39 -9.07 17.51
N SER A 193 3.06 -9.08 17.66
CA SER A 193 2.31 -10.24 18.10
C SER A 193 1.41 -10.82 17.00
N SER A 194 1.58 -12.10 16.70
CA SER A 194 0.69 -12.80 15.77
C SER A 194 -0.74 -12.95 16.32
N LYS A 195 -0.90 -12.86 17.63
CA LYS A 195 -2.16 -13.02 18.38
C LYS A 195 -2.92 -11.70 18.49
N SER A 196 -2.26 -10.62 18.93
CA SER A 196 -2.90 -9.34 19.26
C SER A 196 -2.49 -8.18 18.35
N LEU A 197 -1.68 -8.38 17.32
CA LEU A 197 -1.06 -7.41 16.41
C LEU A 197 0.28 -6.87 16.94
N TYR A 198 0.31 -6.35 18.18
CA TYR A 198 1.52 -5.98 18.92
C TYR A 198 1.27 -6.06 20.43
N ILE A 199 2.37 -6.08 21.18
CA ILE A 199 2.46 -5.69 22.58
C ILE A 199 3.35 -4.47 22.64
N ASP A 200 2.99 -3.47 23.46
CA ASP A 200 3.76 -2.23 23.57
C ASP A 200 4.57 -2.17 24.88
N SER A 201 5.45 -1.19 24.97
CA SER A 201 6.32 -0.98 26.13
C SER A 201 5.58 -0.48 27.37
N GLU A 202 4.28 -0.16 27.27
CA GLU A 202 3.37 0.18 28.37
C GLU A 202 2.49 -1.03 28.77
N GLU A 203 2.89 -2.24 28.34
CA GLU A 203 2.23 -3.53 28.62
C GLU A 203 0.82 -3.68 28.01
N ASN A 204 0.43 -2.81 27.07
CA ASN A 204 -0.85 -2.91 26.38
C ASN A 204 -0.75 -3.76 25.11
N SER A 205 -1.90 -4.28 24.68
CA SER A 205 -2.05 -4.94 23.38
C SER A 205 -3.08 -4.21 22.50
N ALA A 206 -3.02 -4.46 21.18
CA ALA A 206 -3.90 -3.78 20.23
C ALA A 206 -5.32 -4.34 20.15
N ASP A 207 -5.63 -5.44 20.81
CA ASP A 207 -6.95 -6.14 20.79
C ASP A 207 -7.55 -6.29 19.37
N TYR A 208 -6.73 -6.74 18.43
CA TYR A 208 -7.10 -6.83 17.03
C TYR A 208 -8.26 -7.83 16.79
N PRO A 209 -9.41 -7.40 16.20
CA PRO A 209 -10.65 -8.20 16.12
C PRO A 209 -10.59 -9.40 15.16
N ARG A 210 -9.49 -9.67 14.45
CA ARG A 210 -9.32 -10.79 13.51
C ARG A 210 -10.42 -10.86 12.45
N PHE A 211 -10.66 -9.78 11.74
CA PHE A 211 -11.75 -9.59 10.79
C PHE A 211 -11.85 -10.67 9.70
N TYR A 212 -10.71 -11.18 9.22
CA TYR A 212 -10.73 -12.27 8.25
C TYR A 212 -11.26 -13.56 8.87
N ARG A 213 -10.81 -13.91 10.09
CA ARG A 213 -11.28 -15.13 10.79
C ARG A 213 -12.78 -15.09 11.05
N GLN A 214 -13.33 -13.92 11.42
CA GLN A 214 -14.77 -13.73 11.58
C GLN A 214 -15.55 -13.92 10.28
N ALA A 215 -14.97 -13.52 9.14
CA ALA A 215 -15.61 -13.63 7.83
C ALA A 215 -15.36 -14.96 7.12
N GLU A 216 -14.43 -15.79 7.59
CA GLU A 216 -13.87 -16.94 6.88
C GLU A 216 -14.92 -17.96 6.44
N ALA A 217 -15.85 -18.34 7.32
CA ALA A 217 -16.90 -19.32 7.01
C ALA A 217 -17.80 -18.81 5.88
N LYS A 218 -18.21 -17.53 5.93
CA LYS A 218 -19.01 -16.88 4.89
C LYS A 218 -18.25 -16.78 3.56
N LEU A 219 -16.97 -16.44 3.59
CA LEU A 219 -16.10 -16.40 2.42
C LEU A 219 -15.95 -17.76 1.78
N LYS A 220 -15.62 -18.81 2.55
CA LYS A 220 -15.49 -20.18 2.06
C LYS A 220 -16.79 -20.66 1.38
N LYS A 221 -17.96 -20.43 2.01
CA LYS A 221 -19.27 -20.78 1.44
C LYS A 221 -19.52 -20.04 0.12
N ALA A 222 -19.23 -18.73 0.07
CA ALA A 222 -19.41 -17.92 -1.14
C ALA A 222 -18.46 -18.32 -2.27
N GLN A 223 -17.21 -18.64 -1.98
CA GLN A 223 -16.19 -19.10 -2.93
C GLN A 223 -16.54 -20.48 -3.50
N ARG A 224 -16.96 -21.46 -2.67
CA ARG A 224 -17.44 -22.78 -3.12
C ARG A 224 -18.64 -22.65 -4.08
N LYS A 225 -19.58 -21.74 -3.80
CA LYS A 225 -20.69 -21.45 -4.74
C LYS A 225 -20.20 -20.83 -6.05
N LEU A 226 -19.18 -19.97 -5.99
CA LEU A 226 -18.58 -19.36 -7.18
C LEU A 226 -17.88 -20.39 -8.08
N SER A 227 -17.11 -21.32 -7.49
CA SER A 227 -16.39 -22.36 -8.25
C SER A 227 -17.32 -23.28 -9.02
N LYS A 228 -18.49 -23.59 -8.45
CA LYS A 228 -19.52 -24.46 -9.07
C LYS A 228 -20.32 -23.78 -10.19
N ARG A 229 -20.19 -22.45 -10.41
CA ARG A 229 -20.96 -21.74 -11.44
C ARG A 229 -20.25 -21.77 -12.79
N LYS A 230 -21.02 -21.95 -13.87
CA LYS A 230 -20.50 -21.97 -15.26
C LYS A 230 -19.76 -20.66 -15.58
N LYS A 231 -18.52 -20.76 -16.07
CA LYS A 231 -17.72 -19.63 -16.51
C LYS A 231 -18.47 -18.84 -17.58
N GLY A 232 -18.44 -17.51 -17.50
CA GLY A 232 -19.14 -16.61 -18.43
C GLY A 232 -20.62 -16.36 -18.12
N SER A 233 -21.28 -17.13 -17.24
CA SER A 233 -22.70 -16.93 -16.95
C SER A 233 -22.96 -15.68 -16.08
N LYS A 234 -24.12 -15.03 -16.30
CA LYS A 234 -24.62 -13.92 -15.47
C LYS A 234 -24.71 -14.30 -13.97
N ASN A 235 -25.06 -15.55 -13.67
CA ASN A 235 -25.14 -16.05 -12.30
C ASN A 235 -23.75 -16.20 -11.66
N ARG A 236 -22.72 -16.55 -12.43
CA ARG A 236 -21.34 -16.56 -11.93
C ARG A 236 -20.88 -15.14 -11.61
N GLU A 237 -21.18 -14.17 -12.47
CA GLU A 237 -20.84 -12.77 -12.24
C GLU A 237 -21.52 -12.21 -10.99
N LYS A 238 -22.81 -12.47 -10.79
CA LYS A 238 -23.53 -12.12 -9.54
C LYS A 238 -22.85 -12.72 -8.30
N GLN A 239 -22.42 -13.98 -8.39
CA GLN A 239 -21.72 -14.64 -7.27
C GLN A 239 -20.32 -14.09 -7.06
N ARG A 240 -19.59 -13.75 -8.13
CA ARG A 240 -18.28 -13.08 -8.06
C ARG A 240 -18.39 -11.74 -7.32
N GLN A 241 -19.44 -10.97 -7.61
CA GLN A 241 -19.73 -9.72 -6.91
C GLN A 241 -19.98 -9.93 -5.41
N LYS A 242 -20.68 -10.99 -5.02
CA LYS A 242 -20.90 -11.33 -3.59
C LYS A 242 -19.57 -11.64 -2.89
N VAL A 243 -18.71 -12.44 -3.51
CA VAL A 243 -17.36 -12.75 -2.98
C VAL A 243 -16.52 -11.47 -2.86
N ALA A 244 -16.53 -10.63 -3.90
CA ALA A 244 -15.79 -9.36 -3.91
C ALA A 244 -16.25 -8.42 -2.77
N LYS A 245 -17.56 -8.31 -2.52
CA LYS A 245 -18.12 -7.51 -1.41
C LYS A 245 -17.68 -8.01 -0.04
N LEU A 246 -17.60 -9.33 0.17
CA LEU A 246 -17.11 -9.90 1.42
C LEU A 246 -15.63 -9.57 1.65
N HIS A 247 -14.79 -9.73 0.64
CA HIS A 247 -13.37 -9.33 0.72
C HIS A 247 -13.21 -7.82 0.95
N GLU A 248 -13.99 -6.99 0.26
CA GLU A 248 -13.97 -5.53 0.44
C GLU A 248 -14.35 -5.15 1.88
N LYS A 249 -15.37 -5.80 2.47
CA LYS A 249 -15.76 -5.57 3.86
C LYS A 249 -14.61 -5.84 4.83
N VAL A 250 -13.98 -7.02 4.74
CA VAL A 250 -12.83 -7.39 5.60
C VAL A 250 -11.67 -6.41 5.43
N ALA A 251 -11.34 -6.05 4.19
CA ALA A 251 -10.27 -5.11 3.90
C ALA A 251 -10.55 -3.71 4.47
N ASN A 252 -11.79 -3.24 4.38
CA ASN A 252 -12.20 -1.93 4.90
C ASN A 252 -12.21 -1.91 6.44
N GLN A 253 -12.73 -2.96 7.09
CA GLN A 253 -12.72 -3.09 8.55
C GLN A 253 -11.30 -3.06 9.10
N ARG A 254 -10.38 -3.86 8.51
CA ARG A 254 -8.97 -3.85 8.87
C ARG A 254 -8.36 -2.47 8.71
N LYS A 255 -8.59 -1.85 7.56
CA LYS A 255 -8.04 -0.54 7.25
C LYS A 255 -8.54 0.54 8.20
N ASP A 256 -9.84 0.55 8.53
CA ASP A 256 -10.43 1.49 9.47
C ASP A 256 -9.83 1.34 10.87
N PHE A 257 -9.77 0.10 11.37
CA PHE A 257 -9.14 -0.22 12.65
C PHE A 257 -7.69 0.28 12.72
N LEU A 258 -6.88 -0.09 11.74
CA LEU A 258 -5.46 0.29 11.72
C LEU A 258 -5.26 1.80 11.53
N HIS A 259 -6.16 2.50 10.83
CA HIS A 259 -6.12 3.96 10.74
C HIS A 259 -6.45 4.64 12.07
N LYS A 260 -7.44 4.14 12.81
CA LYS A 260 -7.79 4.65 14.14
C LYS A 260 -6.66 4.40 15.12
N LEU A 261 -6.20 3.15 15.22
CA LEU A 261 -5.10 2.75 16.09
C LEU A 261 -3.82 3.56 15.83
N SER A 262 -3.38 3.63 14.56
CA SER A 262 -2.19 4.42 14.23
C SER A 262 -2.36 5.92 14.48
N ARG A 263 -3.59 6.46 14.47
CA ARG A 263 -3.83 7.85 14.83
C ARG A 263 -3.73 8.05 16.35
N GLN A 264 -4.27 7.14 17.14
CA GLN A 264 -4.16 7.17 18.61
C GLN A 264 -2.69 7.13 19.01
N ILE A 265 -1.89 6.19 18.48
CA ILE A 265 -0.46 6.09 18.78
C ILE A 265 0.28 7.36 18.39
N THR A 266 0.09 7.88 17.17
CA THR A 266 0.83 9.06 16.71
C THR A 266 0.41 10.37 17.39
N ASN A 267 -0.78 10.42 18.01
CA ASN A 267 -1.19 11.55 18.83
C ASN A 267 -0.60 11.49 20.25
N ALA A 268 -0.39 10.28 20.79
CA ALA A 268 0.09 10.09 22.16
C ALA A 268 1.63 10.14 22.27
N TYR A 269 2.36 9.68 21.25
CA TYR A 269 3.80 9.52 21.31
C TYR A 269 4.51 10.35 20.24
N ASP A 270 5.76 10.78 20.53
CA ASP A 270 6.60 11.56 19.62
C ASP A 270 7.53 10.68 18.81
N ALA A 271 7.87 9.51 19.33
CA ALA A 271 8.61 8.50 18.61
C ALA A 271 7.99 7.11 18.80
N VAL A 272 8.11 6.25 17.79
CA VAL A 272 7.71 4.84 17.87
C VAL A 272 8.86 3.98 17.36
N ALA A 273 9.31 3.04 18.17
CA ALA A 273 10.33 2.07 17.80
C ALA A 273 9.69 0.71 17.45
N ILE A 274 10.12 0.10 16.37
CA ILE A 274 9.63 -1.21 15.90
C ILE A 274 10.77 -2.05 15.34
N GLU A 275 10.59 -3.36 15.29
CA GLU A 275 11.53 -4.26 14.63
C GLU A 275 11.47 -4.21 13.10
N ASN A 276 12.60 -4.56 12.47
CA ASN A 276 12.70 -4.72 11.01
C ASN A 276 12.27 -6.13 10.57
N LEU A 277 10.98 -6.44 10.69
CA LEU A 277 10.47 -7.77 10.39
C LEU A 277 10.20 -8.00 8.90
N ASN A 278 10.67 -9.14 8.39
CA ASN A 278 10.27 -9.64 7.08
C ASN A 278 8.93 -10.38 7.17
N MET A 279 7.82 -9.63 7.11
CA MET A 279 6.46 -10.19 7.22
C MET A 279 6.15 -11.26 6.16
N ARG A 280 6.76 -11.21 4.98
CA ARG A 280 6.58 -12.24 3.94
C ARG A 280 7.31 -13.53 4.30
N GLY A 281 8.55 -13.43 4.75
CA GLY A 281 9.33 -14.56 5.22
C GLY A 281 8.67 -15.26 6.41
N MET A 282 8.17 -14.49 7.39
CA MET A 282 7.43 -15.04 8.53
C MET A 282 6.13 -15.74 8.11
N ALA A 283 5.41 -15.20 7.13
CA ALA A 283 4.20 -15.82 6.62
C ALA A 283 4.48 -17.18 5.96
N GLN A 284 5.61 -17.33 5.28
CA GLN A 284 6.00 -18.56 4.57
C GLN A 284 6.69 -19.57 5.51
N GLY A 285 7.72 -19.15 6.22
CA GLY A 285 8.57 -20.04 7.03
C GLY A 285 7.91 -20.54 8.31
N LEU A 286 7.17 -19.67 9.00
CA LEU A 286 6.58 -20.01 10.32
C LEU A 286 5.11 -20.49 10.25
N LYS A 287 4.59 -20.78 9.05
CA LYS A 287 3.17 -21.13 8.82
C LYS A 287 2.16 -20.11 9.40
N LEU A 288 2.60 -18.88 9.64
CA LEU A 288 1.81 -17.78 10.23
C LEU A 288 1.06 -16.94 9.18
N ALA A 289 1.02 -17.38 7.91
CA ALA A 289 0.43 -16.62 6.79
C ALA A 289 -0.97 -16.09 7.09
N LYS A 290 -1.81 -16.89 7.74
CA LYS A 290 -3.18 -16.50 8.07
C LYS A 290 -3.23 -15.36 9.09
N SER A 291 -2.45 -15.43 10.15
CA SER A 291 -2.39 -14.40 11.20
C SER A 291 -1.73 -13.13 10.69
N THR A 292 -0.57 -13.26 10.04
CA THR A 292 0.22 -12.14 9.50
C THR A 292 -0.56 -11.34 8.46
N ASN A 293 -1.29 -12.04 7.57
CA ASN A 293 -2.14 -11.37 6.57
C ASN A 293 -3.45 -10.83 7.16
N ASP A 294 -3.97 -11.45 8.23
CA ASP A 294 -5.19 -10.96 8.87
C ASP A 294 -4.93 -9.69 9.66
N ASN A 295 -3.93 -9.65 10.53
CA ASN A 295 -3.69 -8.51 11.40
C ASN A 295 -3.12 -7.26 10.69
N GLY A 296 -2.33 -7.45 9.63
CA GLY A 296 -1.87 -6.34 8.78
C GLY A 296 -0.80 -5.45 9.41
N PHE A 297 0.11 -5.98 10.23
CA PHE A 297 1.20 -5.23 10.88
C PHE A 297 2.02 -4.38 9.90
N GLY A 298 2.37 -4.92 8.72
CA GLY A 298 3.04 -4.15 7.68
C GLY A 298 2.23 -2.94 7.16
N MET A 299 0.88 -2.97 7.28
CA MET A 299 0.04 -1.82 6.99
C MET A 299 0.07 -0.81 8.14
N LEU A 300 0.06 -1.27 9.40
CA LEU A 300 0.25 -0.43 10.59
C LEU A 300 1.57 0.33 10.51
N LYS A 301 2.69 -0.36 10.24
CA LYS A 301 4.01 0.25 10.04
C LYS A 301 3.97 1.40 9.03
N LYS A 302 3.33 1.18 7.87
CA LYS A 302 3.17 2.22 6.85
C LYS A 302 2.33 3.41 7.33
N PHE A 303 1.27 3.13 8.11
CA PHE A 303 0.41 4.20 8.64
C PHE A 303 1.09 5.01 9.72
N LEU A 304 1.88 4.38 10.58
CA LEU A 304 2.71 5.08 11.57
C LEU A 304 3.76 5.95 10.87
N ALA A 305 4.49 5.40 9.90
CA ALA A 305 5.57 6.10 9.21
C ALA A 305 5.12 7.46 8.63
N TYR A 306 4.06 7.47 7.79
CA TYR A 306 3.66 8.74 7.20
C TYR A 306 2.94 9.68 8.18
N LYS A 307 2.20 9.14 9.18
CA LYS A 307 1.49 9.98 10.14
C LYS A 307 2.43 10.64 11.14
N LEU A 308 3.47 9.94 11.59
CA LEU A 308 4.52 10.52 12.41
C LEU A 308 5.29 11.59 11.62
N ALA A 309 5.70 11.28 10.40
CA ALA A 309 6.39 12.24 9.53
C ALA A 309 5.53 13.50 9.27
N GLU A 310 4.22 13.38 9.06
CA GLU A 310 3.30 14.51 8.92
C GLU A 310 3.21 15.40 10.17
N GLN A 311 3.61 14.89 11.33
CA GLN A 311 3.60 15.60 12.62
C GLN A 311 5.00 16.03 13.08
N GLY A 312 6.03 15.84 12.28
CA GLY A 312 7.42 16.10 12.67
C GLY A 312 7.99 15.08 13.66
N LYS A 313 7.34 13.94 13.80
CA LYS A 313 7.66 12.84 14.72
C LYS A 313 8.36 11.70 13.99
N GLN A 314 8.91 10.73 14.73
CA GLN A 314 9.80 9.72 14.15
C GLN A 314 9.30 8.28 14.31
N LEU A 315 9.47 7.48 13.26
CA LEU A 315 9.38 6.02 13.32
C LEU A 315 10.79 5.43 13.24
N ILE A 316 11.24 4.80 14.31
CA ILE A 316 12.53 4.13 14.40
C ILE A 316 12.35 2.66 14.05
N THR A 317 13.22 2.14 13.21
CA THR A 317 13.26 0.71 12.93
C THR A 317 14.58 0.19 13.45
N ILE A 318 14.53 -0.63 14.50
CA ILE A 318 15.72 -1.23 15.09
C ILE A 318 16.30 -2.33 14.20
N ASP A 319 17.55 -2.72 14.46
CA ASP A 319 18.19 -3.77 13.68
C ASP A 319 17.45 -5.10 13.81
N LYS A 320 17.41 -5.84 12.72
CA LYS A 320 16.72 -7.13 12.62
C LYS A 320 17.30 -8.20 13.55
N TRP A 321 18.59 -8.09 13.88
CA TRP A 321 19.31 -9.06 14.70
C TRP A 321 19.42 -8.66 16.19
N TYR A 322 18.86 -7.50 16.54
CA TYR A 322 18.81 -7.08 17.94
C TYR A 322 17.99 -8.09 18.74
N PRO A 323 18.55 -8.72 19.81
CA PRO A 323 17.94 -9.81 20.53
C PRO A 323 16.90 -9.33 21.55
N SER A 324 15.90 -8.54 21.08
CA SER A 324 14.92 -7.84 21.92
C SER A 324 14.25 -8.72 22.97
N SER A 325 13.83 -9.93 22.62
CA SER A 325 13.17 -10.87 23.54
C SER A 325 14.12 -11.61 24.48
N LYS A 326 15.41 -11.72 24.11
CA LYS A 326 16.42 -12.47 24.85
C LYS A 326 17.19 -11.64 25.87
N LEU A 327 17.24 -10.31 25.72
CA LEU A 327 17.89 -9.42 26.65
C LEU A 327 17.02 -9.15 27.87
N CYS A 328 17.55 -9.28 29.06
CA CYS A 328 16.90 -8.84 30.27
C CYS A 328 16.82 -7.30 30.29
N ARG A 329 15.62 -6.73 30.38
CA ARG A 329 15.40 -5.27 30.41
C ARG A 329 16.03 -4.57 31.63
N PHE A 330 16.41 -5.33 32.67
CA PHE A 330 16.94 -4.79 33.91
C PHE A 330 18.46 -4.82 34.00
N CYS A 331 19.09 -5.91 33.53
CA CYS A 331 20.54 -6.10 33.70
C CYS A 331 21.27 -6.40 32.37
N THR A 332 20.58 -6.35 31.25
CA THR A 332 21.12 -6.60 29.90
C THR A 332 21.76 -7.98 29.68
N HIS A 333 21.57 -8.93 30.61
CA HIS A 333 21.99 -10.33 30.41
C HIS A 333 21.22 -10.95 29.25
N GLU A 334 21.89 -11.66 28.36
CA GLU A 334 21.27 -12.35 27.23
C GLU A 334 21.01 -13.82 27.55
N ASN A 335 19.74 -14.21 27.57
CA ASN A 335 19.32 -15.60 27.65
C ASN A 335 19.35 -16.24 26.25
N LYS A 336 20.42 -16.99 25.95
CA LYS A 336 20.62 -17.65 24.65
C LYS A 336 19.68 -18.83 24.44
N GLU A 337 19.26 -19.50 25.54
CA GLU A 337 18.43 -20.70 25.52
C GLU A 337 16.94 -20.40 25.31
N LEU A 338 16.53 -19.12 25.39
CA LEU A 338 15.12 -18.72 25.26
C LEU A 338 14.56 -19.11 23.89
N THR A 339 13.46 -19.87 23.90
CA THR A 339 12.78 -20.33 22.68
C THR A 339 11.51 -19.55 22.37
N LEU A 340 10.93 -19.77 21.19
CA LEU A 340 9.65 -19.14 20.81
C LEU A 340 8.45 -19.70 21.59
N ALA A 341 8.60 -20.84 22.25
CA ALA A 341 7.55 -21.45 23.04
C ALA A 341 7.44 -20.81 24.44
N ASP A 342 8.55 -20.29 24.97
CA ASP A 342 8.60 -19.68 26.29
C ASP A 342 7.85 -18.36 26.30
N ARG A 343 6.96 -18.16 27.25
CA ARG A 343 6.19 -16.93 27.44
C ARG A 343 6.73 -16.09 28.57
N THR A 344 7.18 -16.73 29.62
CA THR A 344 7.86 -16.13 30.78
C THR A 344 9.20 -16.81 30.98
N TRP A 345 10.17 -16.09 31.52
CA TRP A 345 11.47 -16.63 31.87
C TRP A 345 12.09 -15.86 33.03
N VAL A 346 12.94 -16.53 33.80
CA VAL A 346 13.68 -15.93 34.92
C VAL A 346 15.09 -15.60 34.45
N CYS A 347 15.53 -14.38 34.69
CA CYS A 347 16.89 -13.96 34.34
C CYS A 347 17.92 -14.61 35.27
N GLU A 348 18.83 -15.39 34.76
CA GLU A 348 19.87 -16.08 35.53
C GLU A 348 20.80 -15.11 36.28
N ARG A 349 21.01 -13.89 35.77
CA ARG A 349 21.90 -12.91 36.37
C ARG A 349 21.25 -12.11 37.51
N CYS A 350 20.00 -11.66 37.35
CA CYS A 350 19.35 -10.80 38.35
C CYS A 350 18.13 -11.40 39.02
N GLY A 351 17.77 -12.67 38.71
CA GLY A 351 16.68 -13.42 39.33
C GLY A 351 15.27 -12.93 39.03
N ARG A 352 15.09 -11.91 38.18
CA ARG A 352 13.75 -11.36 37.88
C ARG A 352 13.02 -12.19 36.84
N GLU A 353 11.74 -12.39 37.09
CA GLU A 353 10.81 -12.99 36.14
C GLU A 353 10.35 -11.94 35.12
N LEU A 354 10.28 -12.36 33.87
CA LEU A 354 10.02 -11.52 32.72
C LEU A 354 8.96 -12.15 31.81
N ASP A 355 7.89 -11.42 31.49
CA ASP A 355 7.08 -11.70 30.30
C ASP A 355 7.92 -11.41 29.07
N ARG A 356 8.04 -12.36 28.15
CA ARG A 356 8.92 -12.27 26.99
C ARG A 356 8.52 -11.16 26.03
N ASP A 357 7.21 -11.02 25.75
CA ASP A 357 6.70 -10.11 24.74
C ASP A 357 6.73 -8.65 25.28
N VAL A 358 6.43 -8.45 26.57
CA VAL A 358 6.58 -7.15 27.27
C VAL A 358 8.05 -6.74 27.37
N ASN A 359 8.92 -7.70 27.79
CA ASN A 359 10.37 -7.46 27.84
C ASN A 359 10.93 -7.03 26.48
N ALA A 360 10.49 -7.71 25.41
CA ALA A 360 10.88 -7.35 24.03
C ALA A 360 10.44 -5.92 23.66
N ALA A 361 9.19 -5.55 23.94
CA ALA A 361 8.67 -4.21 23.62
C ALA A 361 9.45 -3.10 24.35
N ILE A 362 9.83 -3.32 25.63
CA ILE A 362 10.63 -2.35 26.39
C ILE A 362 12.05 -2.28 25.84
N ASN A 363 12.68 -3.41 25.50
CA ASN A 363 14.01 -3.41 24.87
C ASN A 363 14.00 -2.74 23.50
N ILE A 364 12.93 -2.89 22.70
CA ILE A 364 12.74 -2.20 21.42
C ILE A 364 12.65 -0.68 21.65
N ARG A 365 11.91 -0.24 22.69
CA ARG A 365 11.86 1.18 23.08
C ARG A 365 13.24 1.70 23.45
N ASN A 366 13.95 1.02 24.35
CA ASN A 366 15.25 1.43 24.84
C ASN A 366 16.29 1.52 23.72
N GLU A 367 16.31 0.54 22.81
CA GLU A 367 17.16 0.58 21.62
C GLU A 367 16.77 1.72 20.68
N GLY A 368 15.47 2.00 20.53
CA GLY A 368 14.95 3.15 19.81
C GLY A 368 15.45 4.47 20.41
N CYS A 369 15.43 4.61 21.74
CA CYS A 369 15.97 5.76 22.46
C CYS A 369 17.49 5.89 22.25
N ARG A 370 18.24 4.79 22.30
CA ARG A 370 19.67 4.76 22.01
C ARG A 370 19.97 5.26 20.60
N ILE A 371 19.24 4.81 19.59
CA ILE A 371 19.40 5.24 18.20
C ILE A 371 19.10 6.75 18.05
N LEU A 372 18.14 7.27 18.83
CA LEU A 372 17.80 8.71 18.83
C LEU A 372 18.79 9.56 19.63
N GLY A 373 19.70 8.97 20.41
CA GLY A 373 20.60 9.70 21.33
C GLY A 373 19.90 10.36 22.51
N ILE A 374 18.82 9.72 23.02
CA ILE A 374 18.02 10.21 24.16
C ILE A 374 17.92 9.18 25.30
N ALA A 375 18.71 8.09 25.23
CA ALA A 375 18.76 7.04 26.26
C ALA A 375 19.53 7.50 27.50
#